data_3a6ee0a6c6c9d68c39b6ec51ac1b630e
#
_entry.id   3a6ee0a6c6c9d68c39b6ec51ac1b630e
#
_cell.length_a   1.000
_cell.length_b   1.000
_cell.length_c   1.000
_cell.angle_alpha   90.00
_cell.angle_beta   90.00
_cell.angle_gamma   90.00
#
_symmetry.space_group_name_H-M   'P 1'
#
loop_
_entity.id
_entity.type
_entity.pdbx_description
1 polymer ?
#
loop_
_entity_poly.entity_id
_entity_poly.type
_entity_poly.pdbx_seq_one_letter_code
_entity_poly.pdbx_strand_id
1 'polypeptide(L)'
;MKRDLRRKYLNIRKRVLDKSCKDDLIFNKVISDERVLPARDILIYVSFEDEVDTRRLINYFLGNGKNVYVPRVCEKEMDFYRIDSFNDLVEGYKNILEPVGNEKISDFSKALCITPGVCFNRYGYRIGYGGGFYDRFLSRSCVFSIGVCYKECLCDLEFNEEHDVAVNRVITD
;
A
#
# COMPACT_ATOMS: atom_id res chain seq x y z
N MET A 1 2.03 14.18 -18.38
CA MET A 1 3.16 13.79 -17.48
C MET A 1 2.83 12.55 -16.65
N LYS A 2 1.88 12.54 -15.70
CA LYS A 2 1.56 11.35 -14.86
C LYS A 2 1.20 10.09 -15.67
N ARG A 3 0.47 10.21 -16.78
CA ARG A 3 0.09 9.08 -17.64
C ARG A 3 1.32 8.39 -18.26
N ASP A 4 2.29 9.17 -18.72
CA ASP A 4 3.51 8.64 -19.36
C ASP A 4 4.44 8.02 -18.31
N LEU A 5 4.58 8.65 -17.15
CA LEU A 5 5.32 8.10 -16.00
C LEU A 5 4.69 6.77 -15.54
N ARG A 6 3.35 6.71 -15.42
CA ARG A 6 2.66 5.46 -15.07
C ARG A 6 3.01 4.33 -16.05
N ARG A 7 2.91 4.57 -17.35
CA ARG A 7 3.26 3.58 -18.39
C ARG A 7 4.72 3.16 -18.30
N LYS A 8 5.63 4.12 -18.12
CA LYS A 8 7.07 3.87 -17.97
C LYS A 8 7.36 2.97 -16.78
N TYR A 9 6.87 3.33 -15.58
CA TYR A 9 7.18 2.62 -14.35
C TYR A 9 6.45 1.29 -14.20
N LEU A 10 5.28 1.11 -14.80
CA LEU A 10 4.66 -0.21 -14.94
C LEU A 10 5.56 -1.16 -15.75
N ASN A 11 6.15 -0.68 -16.86
CA ASN A 11 7.08 -1.48 -17.64
C ASN A 11 8.39 -1.77 -16.88
N ILE A 12 8.92 -0.80 -16.12
CA ILE A 12 10.09 -1.02 -15.25
C ILE A 12 9.76 -2.09 -14.22
N ARG A 13 8.64 -1.94 -13.47
CA ARG A 13 8.23 -2.86 -12.41
C ARG A 13 8.08 -4.32 -12.91
N LYS A 14 7.55 -4.51 -14.12
CA LYS A 14 7.47 -5.85 -14.75
C LYS A 14 8.82 -6.49 -14.98
N ARG A 15 9.87 -5.69 -15.20
CA ARG A 15 11.22 -6.15 -15.53
C ARG A 15 12.18 -6.17 -14.34
N VAL A 16 11.72 -5.83 -13.16
CA VAL A 16 12.52 -5.93 -11.93
C VAL A 16 12.97 -7.38 -11.76
N LEU A 17 14.28 -7.56 -11.61
CA LEU A 17 14.90 -8.86 -11.38
C LEU A 17 14.93 -9.15 -9.88
N ASP A 18 15.03 -10.44 -9.55
CA ASP A 18 15.18 -10.92 -8.16
C ASP A 18 14.11 -10.40 -7.19
N LYS A 19 12.86 -10.27 -7.67
CA LYS A 19 11.73 -9.74 -6.87
C LYS A 19 11.62 -10.43 -5.51
N SER A 20 11.76 -11.74 -5.44
CA SER A 20 11.67 -12.47 -4.18
C SER A 20 12.69 -11.97 -3.14
N CYS A 21 13.96 -11.78 -3.53
CA CYS A 21 14.99 -11.22 -2.65
C CYS A 21 14.68 -9.78 -2.24
N LYS A 22 14.17 -8.98 -3.17
CA LYS A 22 13.79 -7.58 -2.91
C LYS A 22 12.57 -7.50 -1.98
N ASP A 23 11.58 -8.36 -2.18
CA ASP A 23 10.42 -8.48 -1.28
C ASP A 23 10.86 -8.87 0.14
N ASP A 24 11.86 -9.78 0.28
CA ASP A 24 12.43 -10.12 1.58
C ASP A 24 13.11 -8.92 2.26
N LEU A 25 13.84 -8.10 1.50
CA LEU A 25 14.47 -6.89 2.03
C LEU A 25 13.43 -5.87 2.48
N ILE A 26 12.41 -5.62 1.66
CA ILE A 26 11.30 -4.70 1.99
C ILE A 26 10.54 -5.23 3.21
N PHE A 27 10.21 -6.52 3.23
CA PHE A 27 9.56 -7.17 4.38
C PHE A 27 10.33 -6.90 5.68
N ASN A 28 11.64 -7.19 5.71
CA ASN A 28 12.46 -7.01 6.90
C ASN A 28 12.52 -5.53 7.35
N LYS A 29 12.64 -4.59 6.39
CA LYS A 29 12.61 -3.16 6.69
C LYS A 29 11.27 -2.71 7.26
N VAL A 30 10.15 -3.21 6.72
CA VAL A 30 8.81 -2.87 7.21
C VAL A 30 8.58 -3.39 8.62
N ILE A 31 8.86 -4.66 8.91
CA ILE A 31 8.60 -5.24 10.23
C ILE A 31 9.50 -4.69 11.34
N SER A 32 10.66 -4.14 10.99
CA SER A 32 11.59 -3.49 11.94
C SER A 32 11.42 -1.97 12.05
N ASP A 33 10.51 -1.38 11.29
CA ASP A 33 10.27 0.07 11.31
C ASP A 33 9.69 0.51 12.67
N GLU A 34 10.26 1.58 13.23
CA GLU A 34 9.89 2.13 14.54
C GLU A 34 8.42 2.57 14.67
N ARG A 35 7.75 2.84 13.55
CA ARG A 35 6.32 3.20 13.50
C ARG A 35 5.43 1.98 13.34
N VAL A 36 5.92 0.93 12.68
CA VAL A 36 5.20 -0.33 12.49
C VAL A 36 5.15 -1.14 13.78
N LEU A 37 6.24 -1.15 14.53
CA LEU A 37 6.35 -1.93 15.78
C LEU A 37 5.23 -1.61 16.78
N PRO A 38 4.96 -0.34 17.17
CA PRO A 38 3.92 0.01 18.14
C PRO A 38 2.51 0.07 17.53
N ALA A 39 2.35 0.09 16.21
CA ALA A 39 1.05 0.18 15.57
C ALA A 39 0.20 -1.05 15.90
N ARG A 40 -1.04 -0.83 16.37
CA ARG A 40 -1.99 -1.90 16.67
C ARG A 40 -2.76 -2.33 15.43
N ASP A 41 -3.15 -1.36 14.65
CA ASP A 41 -4.01 -1.52 13.50
C ASP A 41 -3.20 -1.26 12.23
N ILE A 42 -3.12 -2.26 11.35
CA ILE A 42 -2.36 -2.19 10.10
C ILE A 42 -3.33 -2.18 8.93
N LEU A 43 -3.35 -1.07 8.19
CA LEU A 43 -4.04 -0.93 6.93
C LEU A 43 -3.06 -1.29 5.81
N ILE A 44 -3.37 -2.27 4.99
CA ILE A 44 -2.44 -2.78 4.00
C ILE A 44 -3.17 -3.28 2.76
N TYR A 45 -2.64 -2.97 1.58
CA TYR A 45 -3.17 -3.51 0.33
C TYR A 45 -2.82 -5.01 0.18
N VAL A 46 -3.66 -5.74 -0.54
CA VAL A 46 -3.34 -7.10 -0.97
C VAL A 46 -2.64 -7.01 -2.33
N SER A 47 -1.38 -7.42 -2.39
CA SER A 47 -0.56 -7.30 -3.58
C SER A 47 -1.16 -8.02 -4.79
N PHE A 48 -1.11 -7.36 -5.93
CA PHE A 48 -1.64 -7.81 -7.20
C PHE A 48 -0.57 -7.70 -8.30
N GLU A 49 -0.50 -8.69 -9.18
CA GLU A 49 0.48 -8.77 -10.28
C GLU A 49 1.94 -8.54 -9.83
N ASP A 50 2.56 -7.50 -10.36
CA ASP A 50 3.97 -7.15 -10.18
C ASP A 50 4.25 -6.23 -8.98
N GLU A 51 3.28 -6.01 -8.10
CA GLU A 51 3.47 -5.19 -6.89
C GLU A 51 4.42 -5.86 -5.90
N VAL A 52 5.00 -5.07 -5.00
CA VAL A 52 5.73 -5.60 -3.82
C VAL A 52 4.80 -6.54 -3.06
N ASP A 53 5.28 -7.74 -2.74
CA ASP A 53 4.46 -8.75 -2.07
C ASP A 53 4.12 -8.34 -0.63
N THR A 54 2.84 -8.14 -0.37
CA THR A 54 2.30 -7.83 0.95
C THR A 54 1.63 -9.03 1.64
N ARG A 55 1.44 -10.15 0.95
CA ARG A 55 0.76 -11.32 1.52
C ARG A 55 1.53 -11.88 2.70
N ARG A 56 2.86 -11.91 2.62
CA ARG A 56 3.72 -12.30 3.73
C ARG A 56 3.64 -11.32 4.90
N LEU A 57 3.58 -10.01 4.65
CA LEU A 57 3.38 -8.98 5.67
C LEU A 57 2.02 -9.15 6.38
N ILE A 58 0.95 -9.38 5.62
CA ILE A 58 -0.40 -9.63 6.17
C ILE A 58 -0.36 -10.84 7.13
N ASN A 59 0.18 -11.97 6.69
CA ASN A 59 0.32 -13.17 7.54
C ASN A 59 1.15 -12.90 8.80
N TYR A 60 2.26 -12.17 8.65
CA TYR A 60 3.11 -11.79 9.78
C TYR A 60 2.35 -10.95 10.80
N PHE A 61 1.62 -9.93 10.36
CA PHE A 61 0.87 -9.06 11.27
C PHE A 61 -0.27 -9.79 11.98
N LEU A 62 -1.03 -10.61 11.26
CA LEU A 62 -2.07 -11.47 11.85
C LEU A 62 -1.47 -12.42 12.89
N GLY A 63 -0.37 -13.10 12.55
CA GLY A 63 0.32 -14.03 13.47
C GLY A 63 0.94 -13.38 14.70
N ASN A 64 1.21 -12.06 14.65
CA ASN A 64 1.72 -11.26 15.77
C ASN A 64 0.61 -10.49 16.52
N GLY A 65 -0.66 -10.84 16.33
CA GLY A 65 -1.79 -10.30 17.08
C GLY A 65 -2.15 -8.84 16.74
N LYS A 66 -1.72 -8.33 15.57
CA LYS A 66 -2.17 -7.03 15.09
C LYS A 66 -3.51 -7.18 14.38
N ASN A 67 -4.34 -6.14 14.45
CA ASN A 67 -5.54 -6.07 13.64
C ASN A 67 -5.13 -5.67 12.21
N VAL A 68 -5.52 -6.46 11.23
CA VAL A 68 -5.21 -6.19 9.83
C VAL A 68 -6.47 -5.78 9.09
N TYR A 69 -6.37 -4.68 8.36
CA TYR A 69 -7.45 -4.12 7.54
C TYR A 69 -6.99 -4.01 6.11
N VAL A 70 -7.81 -4.49 5.18
CA VAL A 70 -7.52 -4.42 3.75
C VAL A 70 -8.57 -3.59 3.02
N PRO A 71 -8.22 -2.97 1.87
CA PRO A 71 -9.09 -2.04 1.20
C PRO A 71 -10.23 -2.74 0.45
N ARG A 72 -11.40 -2.09 0.45
CA ARG A 72 -12.51 -2.38 -0.45
C ARG A 72 -12.98 -1.09 -1.09
N VAL A 73 -13.15 -1.14 -2.41
CA VAL A 73 -13.65 0.00 -3.18
C VAL A 73 -15.17 -0.10 -3.30
N CYS A 74 -15.86 1.00 -2.98
CA CYS A 74 -17.28 1.16 -3.19
C CYS A 74 -17.50 2.47 -3.98
N GLU A 75 -17.94 2.35 -5.22
CA GLU A 75 -18.11 3.48 -6.15
C GLU A 75 -16.82 4.30 -6.33
N LYS A 76 -16.75 5.48 -5.72
CA LYS A 76 -15.60 6.40 -5.78
C LYS A 76 -14.77 6.45 -4.51
N GLU A 77 -15.21 5.73 -3.47
CA GLU A 77 -14.56 5.72 -2.16
C GLU A 77 -13.85 4.39 -1.91
N MET A 78 -12.88 4.43 -1.04
CA MET A 78 -12.15 3.27 -0.56
C MET A 78 -12.08 3.32 0.97
N ASP A 79 -12.45 2.22 1.60
CA ASP A 79 -12.35 2.05 3.05
C ASP A 79 -11.63 0.75 3.37
N PHE A 80 -11.14 0.65 4.60
CA PHE A 80 -10.42 -0.51 5.08
C PHE A 80 -11.27 -1.32 6.06
N TYR A 81 -11.32 -2.64 5.83
CA TYR A 81 -12.13 -3.58 6.59
C TYR A 81 -11.26 -4.68 7.17
N ARG A 82 -11.58 -5.09 8.38
CA ARG A 82 -10.84 -6.10 9.13
C ARG A 82 -10.92 -7.46 8.45
N ILE A 83 -9.81 -8.17 8.52
CA ILE A 83 -9.70 -9.59 8.18
C ILE A 83 -9.00 -10.33 9.32
N ASP A 84 -9.34 -11.58 9.52
CA ASP A 84 -8.66 -12.49 10.43
C ASP A 84 -7.83 -13.54 9.66
N SER A 85 -8.11 -13.70 8.37
CA SER A 85 -7.38 -14.59 7.46
C SER A 85 -7.62 -14.25 5.99
N PHE A 86 -6.85 -14.86 5.09
CA PHE A 86 -7.10 -14.76 3.64
C PHE A 86 -8.44 -15.41 3.20
N ASN A 87 -9.06 -16.27 4.03
CA ASN A 87 -10.38 -16.83 3.74
C ASN A 87 -11.49 -15.76 3.79
N ASP A 88 -11.21 -14.60 4.39
CA ASP A 88 -12.13 -13.47 4.45
C ASP A 88 -12.09 -12.60 3.19
N LEU A 89 -11.37 -13.05 2.16
CA LEU A 89 -11.20 -12.31 0.90
C LEU A 89 -11.89 -13.01 -0.26
N VAL A 90 -12.45 -12.21 -1.15
CA VAL A 90 -13.02 -12.63 -2.44
C VAL A 90 -12.50 -11.75 -3.56
N GLU A 91 -12.56 -12.22 -4.79
CA GLU A 91 -12.27 -11.39 -5.95
C GLU A 91 -13.29 -10.25 -6.08
N GLY A 92 -12.77 -9.02 -6.06
CA GLY A 92 -13.54 -7.80 -6.19
C GLY A 92 -13.19 -7.01 -7.45
N TYR A 93 -13.14 -5.69 -7.34
CA TYR A 93 -12.87 -4.79 -8.46
C TYR A 93 -11.52 -5.09 -9.12
N LYS A 94 -11.51 -5.28 -10.44
CA LYS A 94 -10.31 -5.62 -11.25
C LYS A 94 -9.57 -6.89 -10.81
N ASN A 95 -10.28 -7.88 -10.31
CA ASN A 95 -9.74 -9.14 -9.78
C ASN A 95 -8.77 -8.95 -8.59
N ILE A 96 -8.85 -7.80 -7.91
CA ILE A 96 -8.12 -7.56 -6.67
C ILE A 96 -8.94 -8.19 -5.53
N LEU A 97 -8.26 -8.87 -4.61
CA LEU A 97 -8.92 -9.47 -3.45
C LEU A 97 -9.43 -8.37 -2.51
N GLU A 98 -10.71 -8.45 -2.17
CA GLU A 98 -11.40 -7.53 -1.27
C GLU A 98 -12.03 -8.26 -0.08
N PRO A 99 -12.14 -7.63 1.10
CA PRO A 99 -12.72 -8.25 2.29
C PRO A 99 -14.22 -8.41 2.16
N VAL A 100 -14.76 -9.56 2.61
CA VAL A 100 -16.21 -9.80 2.67
C VAL A 100 -16.84 -9.22 3.94
N GLY A 101 -16.06 -9.08 5.02
CA GLY A 101 -16.50 -8.54 6.31
C GLY A 101 -16.90 -7.06 6.21
N ASN A 102 -17.64 -6.59 7.23
CA ASN A 102 -18.13 -5.21 7.30
C ASN A 102 -17.55 -4.43 8.51
N GLU A 103 -16.59 -5.00 9.24
CA GLU A 103 -15.91 -4.31 10.33
C GLU A 103 -14.90 -3.30 9.76
N LYS A 104 -15.39 -2.08 9.60
CA LYS A 104 -14.61 -0.96 9.07
C LYS A 104 -13.81 -0.30 10.18
N ILE A 105 -12.55 0.06 9.91
CA ILE A 105 -11.78 0.88 10.84
C ILE A 105 -12.39 2.28 10.96
N SER A 106 -12.47 2.78 12.18
CA SER A 106 -13.00 4.12 12.49
C SER A 106 -12.04 4.98 13.32
N ASP A 107 -11.12 4.36 14.05
CA ASP A 107 -10.10 5.07 14.84
C ASP A 107 -8.72 4.81 14.25
N PHE A 108 -8.07 5.88 13.79
CA PHE A 108 -6.74 5.82 13.16
C PHE A 108 -5.61 6.18 14.13
N SER A 109 -5.91 6.45 15.41
CA SER A 109 -4.92 6.95 16.39
C SER A 109 -3.74 5.99 16.64
N LYS A 110 -3.96 4.69 16.47
CA LYS A 110 -2.94 3.62 16.61
C LYS A 110 -2.75 2.84 15.32
N ALA A 111 -3.17 3.42 14.22
CA ALA A 111 -3.13 2.80 12.91
C ALA A 111 -1.92 3.26 12.09
N LEU A 112 -1.51 2.40 11.17
CA LEU A 112 -0.50 2.68 10.16
C LEU A 112 -0.98 2.13 8.82
N CYS A 113 -0.79 2.90 7.74
CA CYS A 113 -1.21 2.49 6.40
C CYS A 113 -0.01 2.17 5.51
N ILE A 114 0.07 0.95 5.01
CA ILE A 114 1.05 0.53 3.99
C ILE A 114 0.37 0.68 2.63
N THR A 115 0.92 1.59 1.80
CA THR A 115 0.32 2.00 0.53
C THR A 115 1.08 1.46 -0.68
N PRO A 116 0.37 1.03 -1.74
CA PRO A 116 0.99 0.70 -3.01
C PRO A 116 1.31 1.96 -3.82
N GLY A 117 2.18 1.78 -4.80
CA GLY A 117 2.45 2.77 -5.84
C GLY A 117 3.06 2.13 -7.08
N VAL A 118 2.78 2.69 -8.24
CA VAL A 118 3.51 2.36 -9.48
C VAL A 118 4.92 2.90 -9.40
N CYS A 119 5.08 4.11 -8.87
CA CYS A 119 6.35 4.70 -8.46
C CYS A 119 6.12 5.74 -7.36
N PHE A 120 7.19 6.06 -6.64
CA PHE A 120 7.24 7.15 -5.66
C PHE A 120 8.35 8.12 -6.02
N ASN A 121 8.18 9.40 -5.67
CA ASN A 121 9.28 10.35 -5.70
C ASN A 121 9.91 10.54 -4.30
N ARG A 122 11.01 11.27 -4.26
CA ARG A 122 11.76 11.56 -3.00
C ARG A 122 10.95 12.29 -1.93
N TYR A 123 9.85 12.92 -2.33
CA TYR A 123 8.97 13.65 -1.41
C TYR A 123 7.79 12.81 -0.89
N GLY A 124 7.73 11.54 -1.28
CA GLY A 124 6.67 10.62 -0.85
C GLY A 124 5.40 10.67 -1.70
N TYR A 125 5.35 11.50 -2.75
CA TYR A 125 4.23 11.46 -3.70
C TYR A 125 4.31 10.22 -4.58
N ARG A 126 3.13 9.65 -4.89
CA ARG A 126 3.04 8.41 -5.67
C ARG A 126 2.25 8.59 -6.95
N ILE A 127 2.59 7.82 -7.93
CA ILE A 127 1.75 7.52 -9.08
C ILE A 127 1.06 6.19 -8.82
N GLY A 128 -0.26 6.20 -8.73
CA GLY A 128 -1.09 5.00 -8.66
C GLY A 128 -1.71 4.64 -10.01
N TYR A 129 -2.73 3.80 -10.00
CA TYR A 129 -3.45 3.37 -11.21
C TYR A 129 -4.44 4.42 -11.76
N GLY A 130 -4.58 5.58 -11.13
CA GLY A 130 -5.37 6.71 -11.63
C GLY A 130 -6.75 6.88 -11.02
N GLY A 131 -7.14 6.03 -10.06
CA GLY A 131 -8.42 6.15 -9.36
C GLY A 131 -8.45 7.18 -8.22
N GLY A 132 -7.28 7.65 -7.74
CA GLY A 132 -7.14 8.61 -6.64
C GLY A 132 -7.64 8.11 -5.28
N PHE A 133 -7.87 6.80 -5.12
CA PHE A 133 -8.45 6.22 -3.91
C PHE A 133 -7.58 6.47 -2.67
N TYR A 134 -6.28 6.25 -2.76
CA TYR A 134 -5.36 6.47 -1.64
C TYR A 134 -5.19 7.95 -1.30
N ASP A 135 -5.22 8.86 -2.28
CA ASP A 135 -5.12 10.29 -2.03
C ASP A 135 -6.34 10.78 -1.24
N ARG A 136 -7.55 10.41 -1.67
CA ARG A 136 -8.78 10.71 -0.93
C ARG A 136 -8.80 10.07 0.46
N PHE A 137 -8.39 8.81 0.57
CA PHE A 137 -8.37 8.12 1.87
C PHE A 137 -7.37 8.78 2.84
N LEU A 138 -6.13 8.99 2.43
CA LEU A 138 -5.09 9.58 3.29
C LEU A 138 -5.42 11.03 3.68
N SER A 139 -6.01 11.80 2.77
CA SER A 139 -6.46 13.17 3.04
C SER A 139 -7.48 13.24 4.18
N ARG A 140 -8.43 12.31 4.25
CA ARG A 140 -9.48 12.32 5.27
C ARG A 140 -9.12 11.61 6.58
N SER A 141 -8.24 10.58 6.51
CA SER A 141 -7.90 9.76 7.69
C SER A 141 -6.74 10.32 8.49
N CYS A 142 -5.84 11.08 7.85
CA CYS A 142 -4.59 11.57 8.44
C CYS A 142 -3.74 10.47 9.09
N VAL A 143 -3.91 9.21 8.67
CA VAL A 143 -3.17 8.06 9.19
C VAL A 143 -1.71 8.12 8.76
N PHE A 144 -0.77 7.75 9.65
CA PHE A 144 0.63 7.62 9.26
C PHE A 144 0.78 6.58 8.16
N SER A 145 1.45 6.94 7.07
CA SER A 145 1.51 6.10 5.88
C SER A 145 2.94 5.83 5.40
N ILE A 146 3.16 4.57 5.01
CA ILE A 146 4.42 4.09 4.42
C ILE A 146 4.10 3.60 3.01
N GLY A 147 4.79 4.16 2.02
CA GLY A 147 4.79 3.64 0.65
C GLY A 147 5.84 2.55 0.49
N VAL A 148 5.53 1.50 -0.23
CA VAL A 148 6.50 0.45 -0.56
C VAL A 148 6.62 0.31 -2.08
N CYS A 149 7.85 0.25 -2.57
CA CYS A 149 8.15 -0.02 -3.98
C CYS A 149 9.55 -0.60 -4.15
N TYR A 150 9.81 -1.21 -5.29
CA TYR A 150 11.17 -1.56 -5.67
C TYR A 150 12.00 -0.30 -5.95
N LYS A 151 13.29 -0.34 -5.66
CA LYS A 151 14.22 0.79 -5.84
C LYS A 151 14.17 1.35 -7.28
N GLU A 152 14.00 0.50 -8.29
CA GLU A 152 13.84 0.89 -9.69
C GLU A 152 12.56 1.70 -9.95
N CYS A 153 11.62 1.67 -9.02
CA CYS A 153 10.38 2.45 -9.06
C CYS A 153 10.46 3.77 -8.27
N LEU A 154 11.66 4.20 -7.86
CA LEU A 154 11.87 5.57 -7.40
C LEU A 154 12.00 6.51 -8.59
N CYS A 155 11.34 7.66 -8.51
CA CYS A 155 11.30 8.68 -9.54
C CYS A 155 11.88 10.00 -9.02
N ASP A 156 12.84 10.58 -9.73
CA ASP A 156 13.45 11.86 -9.32
C ASP A 156 12.60 13.09 -9.73
N LEU A 157 11.53 12.88 -10.51
CA LEU A 157 10.70 13.96 -11.02
C LEU A 157 9.65 14.40 -10.00
N GLU A 158 9.40 15.70 -9.97
CA GLU A 158 8.26 16.29 -9.29
C GLU A 158 7.05 16.23 -10.21
N PHE A 159 6.04 15.47 -9.84
CA PHE A 159 4.84 15.23 -10.64
C PHE A 159 3.54 15.47 -9.85
N ASN A 160 3.67 15.84 -8.58
CA ASN A 160 2.53 16.02 -7.69
C ASN A 160 1.66 17.23 -8.10
N GLU A 161 0.39 17.11 -7.85
CA GLU A 161 -0.65 18.09 -8.04
C GLU A 161 -1.28 18.44 -6.68
N GLU A 162 -2.07 19.49 -6.61
CA GLU A 162 -2.63 20.02 -5.36
C GLU A 162 -3.40 18.99 -4.52
N HIS A 163 -4.06 18.04 -5.18
CA HIS A 163 -4.88 17.02 -4.52
C HIS A 163 -4.12 15.73 -4.18
N ASP A 164 -2.84 15.62 -4.53
CA ASP A 164 -2.04 14.45 -4.18
C ASP A 164 -1.59 14.52 -2.73
N VAL A 165 -1.59 13.38 -2.06
CA VAL A 165 -1.16 13.25 -0.67
C VAL A 165 0.12 12.42 -0.60
N ALA A 166 1.19 13.02 -0.09
CA ALA A 166 2.45 12.33 0.13
C ALA A 166 2.32 11.32 1.28
N VAL A 167 2.99 10.18 1.15
CA VAL A 167 3.21 9.28 2.29
C VAL A 167 4.29 9.86 3.22
N ASN A 168 4.23 9.50 4.48
CA ASN A 168 5.20 9.97 5.48
C ASN A 168 6.60 9.35 5.28
N ARG A 169 6.67 8.16 4.71
CA ARG A 169 7.92 7.43 4.47
C ARG A 169 7.79 6.53 3.25
N VAL A 170 8.89 6.34 2.51
CA VAL A 170 8.99 5.33 1.44
C VAL A 170 10.04 4.30 1.83
N ILE A 171 9.69 3.01 1.74
CA ILE A 171 10.59 1.88 1.98
C ILE A 171 10.83 1.15 0.66
N THR A 172 12.09 0.88 0.36
CA THR A 172 12.54 0.10 -0.83
C THR A 172 13.50 -1.01 -0.42
N ASP A 173 13.80 -1.91 -1.35
CA ASP A 173 14.88 -2.88 -1.26
C ASP A 173 16.29 -2.28 -1.14
#